data_6b5ac7579193d6342f90803eda74f6b2
#
_entry.id   6b5ac7579193d6342f90803eda74f6b2
#
_cell.length_a   1.000
_cell.length_b   1.000
_cell.length_c   1.000
_cell.angle_alpha   90.00
_cell.angle_beta   90.00
_cell.angle_gamma   90.00
#
_symmetry.space_group_name_H-M   'P 1'
#
loop_
_entity.id
_entity.type
_entity.pdbx_description
1 polymer ?
#
loop_
_entity_poly.entity_id
_entity_poly.type
_entity_poly.pdbx_seq_one_letter_code
_entity_poly.pdbx_strand_id
1 'polypeptide(L)'
;MMRIKVEVELKNGKDKNLSFFLKTCQANEAMAQILDIFRIFPKENEIYHKILPRFKQLYADAGKTVEFSPKAYKFDVDVDKDYVLLEDLSTKNYKNANRIVGLDMDHMHAVLKKIAEYHAVSACYMEKYGSYGEDFNVGMFSEKNRGILNEFNKSTGFLTQLKKWPNCSAYYEKLADSDEYLVSRLLQDQRVNTGEFNVLNHGDCWSNNIMFQYDAFGKIKDMLFVDFALGKYGSPANDLYYFILSSCSADIKLTKFDYFIRFYYGHLVENLKLLQYARPLPKLINIHGALLKNGLAAYMIASKVLPAVILDKSEESNLENYTNHKSKMVYSMYSNPKYVKQMLNILPWLDNRGLLDWK
;
A
#
# COMPACT_ATOMS: atom_id res chain seq x y z
N MET A 1 8.94 -15.86 4.71
CA MET A 1 9.67 -15.39 3.50
C MET A 1 11.12 -15.82 3.61
N MET A 2 11.69 -16.40 2.54
CA MET A 2 13.07 -16.91 2.55
C MET A 2 13.77 -16.60 1.21
N ARG A 3 15.08 -16.48 1.27
CA ARG A 3 15.94 -16.39 0.08
C ARG A 3 16.45 -17.78 -0.27
N ILE A 4 16.29 -18.18 -1.53
CA ILE A 4 16.75 -19.45 -2.06
C ILE A 4 17.92 -19.16 -3.01
N LYS A 5 19.05 -19.81 -2.77
CA LYS A 5 20.19 -19.80 -3.69
C LYS A 5 20.30 -21.16 -4.38
N VAL A 6 20.45 -21.15 -5.68
CA VAL A 6 20.55 -22.36 -6.51
C VAL A 6 21.81 -22.24 -7.36
N GLU A 7 22.68 -23.24 -7.26
CA GLU A 7 23.83 -23.39 -8.14
C GLU A 7 23.44 -24.30 -9.29
N VAL A 8 23.60 -23.83 -10.50
CA VAL A 8 23.26 -24.58 -11.73
C VAL A 8 24.45 -24.62 -12.67
N GLU A 9 24.76 -25.80 -13.18
CA GLU A 9 25.66 -25.96 -14.30
C GLU A 9 24.90 -25.74 -15.60
N LEU A 10 25.37 -24.81 -16.41
CA LEU A 10 24.77 -24.51 -17.71
C LEU A 10 25.23 -25.55 -18.75
N LYS A 11 24.45 -25.74 -19.83
CA LYS A 11 24.79 -26.65 -20.95
C LYS A 11 26.17 -26.41 -21.56
N ASN A 12 26.78 -25.28 -21.36
CA ASN A 12 28.11 -24.91 -21.81
C ASN A 12 29.21 -25.17 -20.77
N GLY A 13 28.91 -25.89 -19.68
CA GLY A 13 29.83 -26.22 -18.59
C GLY A 13 30.19 -25.07 -17.66
N LYS A 14 29.44 -23.94 -17.69
CA LYS A 14 29.65 -22.82 -16.78
C LYS A 14 28.68 -22.90 -15.60
N ASP A 15 29.18 -22.72 -14.40
CA ASP A 15 28.38 -22.59 -13.22
C ASP A 15 27.70 -21.22 -13.17
N LYS A 16 26.45 -21.18 -12.72
CA LYS A 16 25.69 -19.98 -12.50
C LYS A 16 24.96 -20.05 -11.16
N ASN A 17 25.17 -19.05 -10.33
CA ASN A 17 24.42 -18.86 -9.09
C ASN A 17 23.15 -18.06 -9.39
N LEU A 18 22.00 -18.64 -9.06
CA LEU A 18 20.69 -17.98 -9.12
C LEU A 18 20.21 -17.71 -7.70
N SER A 19 19.53 -16.59 -7.52
CA SER A 19 18.90 -16.23 -6.24
C SER A 19 17.46 -15.86 -6.46
N PHE A 20 16.58 -16.42 -5.61
CA PHE A 20 15.15 -16.22 -5.65
C PHE A 20 14.65 -15.82 -4.26
N PHE A 21 13.51 -15.17 -4.24
CA PHE A 21 12.78 -14.82 -3.04
C PHE A 21 11.47 -15.63 -2.98
N LEU A 22 11.35 -16.52 -2.00
CA LEU A 22 10.19 -17.37 -1.82
C LEU A 22 9.35 -16.89 -0.64
N LYS A 23 8.09 -16.60 -0.91
CA LYS A 23 7.04 -16.32 0.08
C LYS A 23 6.14 -17.55 0.17
N THR A 24 6.03 -18.14 1.35
CA THR A 24 5.12 -19.26 1.63
C THR A 24 4.38 -19.01 2.93
N CYS A 25 3.24 -19.65 3.11
CA CYS A 25 2.56 -19.67 4.39
C CYS A 25 3.28 -20.65 5.33
N GLN A 26 3.85 -20.13 6.42
CA GLN A 26 4.39 -20.92 7.55
C GLN A 26 3.64 -20.56 8.84
N ALA A 27 2.41 -20.08 8.71
CA ALA A 27 1.66 -19.48 9.79
C ALA A 27 1.05 -20.55 10.70
N ASN A 28 0.80 -20.16 11.95
CA ASN A 28 -0.12 -20.87 12.82
C ASN A 28 -1.55 -20.80 12.23
N GLU A 29 -2.47 -21.60 12.76
CA GLU A 29 -3.84 -21.75 12.24
C GLU A 29 -4.59 -20.40 12.15
N ALA A 30 -4.43 -19.53 13.15
CA ALA A 30 -5.05 -18.20 13.16
C ALA A 30 -4.52 -17.30 12.03
N MET A 31 -3.22 -17.33 11.78
CA MET A 31 -2.62 -16.57 10.68
C MET A 31 -3.04 -17.14 9.33
N ALA A 32 -3.14 -18.46 9.19
CA ALA A 32 -3.62 -19.10 7.96
C ALA A 32 -5.06 -18.66 7.63
N GLN A 33 -5.94 -18.55 8.62
CA GLN A 33 -7.30 -18.03 8.44
C GLN A 33 -7.29 -16.56 7.94
N ILE A 34 -6.46 -15.70 8.52
CA ILE A 34 -6.30 -14.30 8.06
C ILE A 34 -5.84 -14.26 6.60
N LEU A 35 -4.82 -15.04 6.25
CA LEU A 35 -4.28 -15.11 4.89
C LEU A 35 -5.34 -15.57 3.88
N ASP A 36 -6.21 -16.52 4.27
CA ASP A 36 -7.29 -17.00 3.41
C ASP A 36 -8.43 -15.98 3.29
N ILE A 37 -8.88 -15.35 4.38
CA ILE A 37 -9.91 -14.30 4.35
C ILE A 37 -9.51 -13.19 3.37
N PHE A 38 -8.26 -12.75 3.39
CA PHE A 38 -7.74 -11.71 2.49
C PHE A 38 -7.41 -12.24 1.09
N ARG A 39 -7.45 -13.56 0.86
CA ARG A 39 -7.08 -14.18 -0.42
C ARG A 39 -5.67 -13.78 -0.87
N ILE A 40 -4.72 -13.74 0.06
CA ILE A 40 -3.39 -13.14 -0.14
C ILE A 40 -2.64 -13.83 -1.29
N PHE A 41 -2.41 -15.13 -1.21
CA PHE A 41 -1.65 -15.88 -2.24
C PHE A 41 -2.37 -15.93 -3.58
N PRO A 42 -3.67 -16.23 -3.68
CA PRO A 42 -4.39 -16.21 -4.95
C PRO A 42 -4.30 -14.86 -5.66
N LYS A 43 -4.55 -13.75 -4.95
CA LYS A 43 -4.44 -12.40 -5.53
C LYS A 43 -3.04 -12.06 -5.99
N GLU A 44 -2.06 -12.30 -5.14
CA GLU A 44 -0.67 -11.96 -5.45
C GLU A 44 -0.17 -12.75 -6.67
N ASN A 45 -0.49 -14.06 -6.73
CA ASN A 45 -0.17 -14.88 -7.89
C ASN A 45 -0.91 -14.41 -9.16
N GLU A 46 -2.17 -14.02 -9.07
CA GLU A 46 -2.92 -13.50 -10.20
C GLU A 46 -2.33 -12.17 -10.70
N ILE A 47 -1.94 -11.28 -9.79
CA ILE A 47 -1.28 -10.01 -10.16
C ILE A 47 0.02 -10.30 -10.89
N TYR A 48 0.93 -11.09 -10.31
CA TYR A 48 2.24 -11.35 -10.92
C TYR A 48 2.16 -12.11 -12.24
N HIS A 49 1.26 -13.10 -12.37
CA HIS A 49 1.26 -14.01 -13.50
C HIS A 49 0.23 -13.69 -14.60
N LYS A 50 -0.77 -12.85 -14.30
CA LYS A 50 -1.80 -12.48 -15.29
C LYS A 50 -1.89 -10.97 -15.51
N ILE A 51 -2.06 -10.19 -14.43
CA ILE A 51 -2.40 -8.77 -14.53
C ILE A 51 -1.19 -7.96 -14.96
N LEU A 52 -0.06 -8.05 -14.25
CA LEU A 52 1.15 -7.28 -14.58
C LEU A 52 1.71 -7.58 -15.97
N PRO A 53 1.75 -8.84 -16.46
CA PRO A 53 2.10 -9.11 -17.86
C PRO A 53 1.19 -8.40 -18.87
N ARG A 54 -0.12 -8.32 -18.58
CA ARG A 54 -1.06 -7.57 -19.41
C ARG A 54 -0.85 -6.06 -19.35
N PHE A 55 -0.53 -5.52 -18.17
CA PHE A 55 -0.17 -4.12 -18.01
C PHE A 55 1.06 -3.75 -18.84
N LYS A 56 2.10 -4.59 -18.78
CA LYS A 56 3.30 -4.43 -19.61
C LYS A 56 2.97 -4.46 -21.10
N GLN A 57 2.11 -5.39 -21.53
CA GLN A 57 1.69 -5.49 -22.93
C GLN A 57 0.95 -4.24 -23.39
N LEU A 58 0.01 -3.71 -22.58
CA LEU A 58 -0.71 -2.50 -22.90
C LEU A 58 0.22 -1.29 -23.10
N TYR A 59 1.24 -1.15 -22.25
CA TYR A 59 2.26 -0.11 -22.42
C TYR A 59 3.14 -0.36 -23.63
N ALA A 60 3.55 -1.61 -23.90
CA ALA A 60 4.35 -1.96 -25.06
C ALA A 60 3.60 -1.66 -26.37
N ASP A 61 2.32 -1.98 -26.43
CA ASP A 61 1.43 -1.65 -27.56
C ASP A 61 1.34 -0.12 -27.79
N ALA A 62 1.46 0.66 -26.72
CA ALA A 62 1.52 2.13 -26.75
C ALA A 62 2.93 2.71 -26.94
N GLY A 63 3.94 1.87 -27.23
CA GLY A 63 5.31 2.28 -27.48
C GLY A 63 6.14 2.64 -26.24
N LYS A 64 5.70 2.22 -25.04
CA LYS A 64 6.39 2.50 -23.77
C LYS A 64 6.73 1.21 -23.02
N THR A 65 7.97 1.10 -22.55
CA THR A 65 8.37 0.01 -21.65
C THR A 65 8.25 0.45 -20.20
N VAL A 66 7.48 -0.32 -19.41
CA VAL A 66 7.30 -0.07 -17.97
C VAL A 66 7.40 -1.38 -17.21
N GLU A 67 8.19 -1.36 -16.14
CA GLU A 67 8.28 -2.46 -15.18
C GLU A 67 7.66 -2.03 -13.84
N PHE A 68 6.79 -2.90 -13.28
CA PHE A 68 6.12 -2.62 -12.01
C PHE A 68 6.65 -3.45 -10.85
N SER A 69 7.21 -4.63 -11.14
CA SER A 69 7.55 -5.63 -10.14
C SER A 69 8.77 -6.46 -10.52
N PRO A 70 9.39 -7.19 -9.58
CA PRO A 70 10.33 -8.25 -9.92
C PRO A 70 9.68 -9.30 -10.83
N LYS A 71 10.51 -10.04 -11.54
CA LYS A 71 10.05 -11.19 -12.31
C LYS A 71 9.52 -12.26 -11.37
N ALA A 72 8.34 -12.81 -11.69
CA ALA A 72 7.76 -13.91 -10.96
C ALA A 72 7.97 -15.23 -11.73
N TYR A 73 8.10 -16.33 -10.99
CA TYR A 73 8.33 -17.67 -11.49
C TYR A 73 7.29 -18.64 -10.94
N LYS A 74 7.08 -19.73 -11.66
CA LYS A 74 6.29 -20.89 -11.20
C LYS A 74 7.17 -22.12 -11.18
N PHE A 75 6.88 -23.02 -10.27
CA PHE A 75 7.41 -24.39 -10.37
C PHE A 75 6.66 -25.17 -11.45
N ASP A 76 7.35 -26.04 -12.15
CA ASP A 76 6.76 -26.93 -13.16
C ASP A 76 6.13 -28.20 -12.55
N VAL A 77 6.02 -28.24 -11.23
CA VAL A 77 5.42 -29.34 -10.46
C VAL A 77 4.35 -28.79 -9.54
N ASP A 78 3.36 -29.63 -9.25
CA ASP A 78 2.34 -29.31 -8.25
C ASP A 78 2.99 -29.22 -6.87
N VAL A 79 2.67 -28.16 -6.17
CA VAL A 79 3.14 -27.90 -4.80
C VAL A 79 1.92 -27.76 -3.90
N ASP A 80 1.86 -28.57 -2.85
CA ASP A 80 0.72 -28.63 -1.92
C ASP A 80 0.50 -27.35 -1.10
N LYS A 81 1.38 -26.37 -1.22
CA LYS A 81 1.31 -25.13 -0.46
C LYS A 81 1.32 -23.92 -1.36
N ASP A 82 0.52 -22.93 -0.98
CA ASP A 82 0.55 -21.61 -1.62
C ASP A 82 1.93 -20.97 -1.51
N TYR A 83 2.41 -20.45 -2.61
CA TYR A 83 3.70 -19.76 -2.70
C TYR A 83 3.69 -18.62 -3.71
N VAL A 84 4.61 -17.69 -3.52
CA VAL A 84 5.01 -16.69 -4.53
C VAL A 84 6.53 -16.75 -4.67
N LEU A 85 7.02 -17.03 -5.88
CA LEU A 85 8.45 -17.13 -6.19
C LEU A 85 8.86 -15.96 -7.08
N LEU A 86 9.76 -15.13 -6.58
CA LEU A 86 10.20 -13.90 -7.23
C LEU A 86 11.70 -13.89 -7.47
N GLU A 87 12.12 -13.10 -8.44
CA GLU A 87 13.52 -12.70 -8.60
C GLU A 87 14.04 -12.03 -7.33
N ASP A 88 15.25 -12.36 -6.89
CA ASP A 88 15.91 -11.67 -5.80
C ASP A 88 16.47 -10.33 -6.28
N LEU A 89 15.75 -9.26 -6.00
CA LEU A 89 16.11 -7.91 -6.40
C LEU A 89 17.43 -7.41 -5.79
N SER A 90 17.90 -8.02 -4.70
CA SER A 90 19.19 -7.66 -4.10
C SER A 90 20.37 -7.96 -5.03
N THR A 91 20.23 -8.94 -5.93
CA THR A 91 21.24 -9.27 -6.95
C THR A 91 21.42 -8.17 -8.00
N LYS A 92 20.44 -7.28 -8.11
CA LYS A 92 20.45 -6.09 -8.97
C LYS A 92 20.62 -4.78 -8.19
N ASN A 93 21.06 -4.86 -6.93
CA ASN A 93 21.28 -3.73 -6.04
C ASN A 93 20.02 -2.89 -5.73
N TYR A 94 18.82 -3.50 -5.80
CA TYR A 94 17.63 -2.87 -5.24
C TYR A 94 17.61 -2.98 -3.72
N LYS A 95 17.15 -1.93 -3.07
CA LYS A 95 17.01 -1.85 -1.60
C LYS A 95 15.82 -0.98 -1.21
N ASN A 96 15.28 -1.22 -0.03
CA ASN A 96 14.29 -0.31 0.55
C ASN A 96 14.96 0.99 1.01
N ALA A 97 14.23 2.07 0.98
CA ALA A 97 14.62 3.31 1.66
C ALA A 97 14.44 3.17 3.19
N ASN A 98 15.03 4.09 3.94
CA ASN A 98 14.89 4.10 5.39
C ASN A 98 13.49 4.60 5.80
N ARG A 99 12.62 3.66 6.21
CA ARG A 99 11.22 3.96 6.59
C ARG A 99 11.08 4.91 7.79
N ILE A 100 12.09 4.93 8.70
CA ILE A 100 12.05 5.77 9.90
C ILE A 100 12.32 7.26 9.56
N VAL A 101 13.16 7.51 8.55
CA VAL A 101 13.44 8.85 8.01
C VAL A 101 12.29 9.32 7.15
N GLY A 102 11.68 8.40 6.40
CA GLY A 102 10.69 8.67 5.37
C GLY A 102 11.32 9.07 4.04
N LEU A 103 10.49 9.11 3.03
CA LEU A 103 10.87 9.39 1.64
C LEU A 103 10.97 10.91 1.38
N ASP A 104 12.08 11.35 0.80
CA ASP A 104 12.29 12.72 0.35
C ASP A 104 11.56 13.02 -0.98
N MET A 105 11.76 14.24 -1.51
CA MET A 105 11.08 14.69 -2.74
C MET A 105 11.36 13.81 -3.95
N ASP A 106 12.62 13.36 -4.12
CA ASP A 106 13.00 12.56 -5.29
C ASP A 106 12.35 11.18 -5.24
N HIS A 107 12.33 10.53 -4.07
CA HIS A 107 11.61 9.28 -3.85
C HIS A 107 10.11 9.45 -4.05
N MET A 108 9.52 10.52 -3.50
CA MET A 108 8.09 10.81 -3.66
C MET A 108 7.71 10.99 -5.12
N HIS A 109 8.50 11.71 -5.91
CA HIS A 109 8.28 11.87 -7.34
C HIS A 109 8.37 10.54 -8.10
N ALA A 110 9.41 9.75 -7.83
CA ALA A 110 9.58 8.46 -8.50
C ALA A 110 8.39 7.52 -8.25
N VAL A 111 7.96 7.42 -6.98
CA VAL A 111 6.87 6.52 -6.60
C VAL A 111 5.51 7.03 -7.08
N LEU A 112 5.19 8.32 -6.93
CA LEU A 112 3.91 8.88 -7.39
C LEU A 112 3.75 8.78 -8.91
N LYS A 113 4.85 8.95 -9.67
CA LYS A 113 4.85 8.69 -11.11
C LYS A 113 4.53 7.23 -11.42
N LYS A 114 5.15 6.28 -10.71
CA LYS A 114 4.92 4.85 -10.91
C LYS A 114 3.51 4.42 -10.48
N ILE A 115 2.98 4.97 -9.37
CA ILE A 115 1.57 4.77 -8.97
C ILE A 115 0.64 5.29 -10.07
N ALA A 116 0.92 6.47 -10.65
CA ALA A 116 0.11 7.01 -11.73
C ALA A 116 0.14 6.13 -12.99
N GLU A 117 1.30 5.59 -13.35
CA GLU A 117 1.45 4.61 -14.44
C GLU A 117 0.63 3.33 -14.15
N TYR A 118 0.75 2.78 -12.94
CA TYR A 118 0.04 1.58 -12.52
C TYR A 118 -1.48 1.81 -12.51
N HIS A 119 -1.95 2.91 -11.96
CA HIS A 119 -3.36 3.27 -11.92
C HIS A 119 -3.94 3.53 -13.33
N ALA A 120 -3.20 4.22 -14.20
CA ALA A 120 -3.65 4.48 -15.57
C ALA A 120 -3.87 3.18 -16.35
N VAL A 121 -2.88 2.30 -16.34
CA VAL A 121 -3.00 1.03 -17.07
C VAL A 121 -4.04 0.11 -16.44
N SER A 122 -4.24 0.17 -15.12
CA SER A 122 -5.27 -0.62 -14.45
C SER A 122 -6.68 -0.17 -14.85
N ALA A 123 -6.92 1.13 -15.02
CA ALA A 123 -8.19 1.62 -15.53
C ALA A 123 -8.44 1.19 -16.98
N CYS A 124 -7.41 1.25 -17.85
CA CYS A 124 -7.51 0.77 -19.24
C CYS A 124 -7.70 -0.74 -19.31
N TYR A 125 -7.08 -1.51 -18.43
CA TYR A 125 -7.29 -2.95 -18.30
C TYR A 125 -8.76 -3.27 -18.00
N MET A 126 -9.36 -2.56 -17.04
CA MET A 126 -10.76 -2.74 -16.66
C MET A 126 -11.70 -2.48 -17.84
N GLU A 127 -11.45 -1.42 -18.64
CA GLU A 127 -12.22 -1.14 -19.84
C GLU A 127 -12.09 -2.23 -20.91
N LYS A 128 -10.88 -2.77 -21.08
CA LYS A 128 -10.60 -3.76 -22.12
C LYS A 128 -11.09 -5.16 -21.77
N TYR A 129 -10.99 -5.55 -20.48
CA TYR A 129 -11.22 -6.92 -20.03
C TYR A 129 -12.43 -7.07 -19.10
N GLY A 130 -13.02 -5.97 -18.63
CA GLY A 130 -14.29 -5.93 -17.90
C GLY A 130 -14.26 -6.29 -16.43
N SER A 131 -13.25 -7.01 -15.93
CA SER A 131 -13.17 -7.44 -14.52
C SER A 131 -11.76 -7.83 -14.10
N TYR A 132 -11.49 -7.68 -12.79
CA TYR A 132 -10.32 -8.25 -12.11
C TYR A 132 -10.64 -9.57 -11.38
N GLY A 133 -11.93 -9.97 -11.34
CA GLY A 133 -12.38 -11.10 -10.54
C GLY A 133 -12.80 -10.69 -9.12
N GLU A 134 -13.49 -11.61 -8.44
CA GLU A 134 -14.11 -11.34 -7.13
C GLU A 134 -13.10 -11.08 -6.01
N ASP A 135 -11.93 -11.71 -6.07
CA ASP A 135 -10.89 -11.55 -5.05
C ASP A 135 -10.43 -10.09 -4.91
N PHE A 136 -10.50 -9.30 -6.00
CA PHE A 136 -10.13 -7.88 -6.00
C PHE A 136 -11.21 -6.94 -5.46
N ASN A 137 -12.37 -7.46 -5.09
CA ASN A 137 -13.36 -6.74 -4.29
C ASN A 137 -13.04 -6.79 -2.79
N VAL A 138 -12.12 -7.68 -2.37
CA VAL A 138 -11.69 -7.87 -0.99
C VAL A 138 -10.32 -7.21 -0.79
N GLY A 139 -10.27 -6.17 0.01
CA GLY A 139 -9.03 -5.53 0.44
C GLY A 139 -8.98 -5.40 1.96
N MET A 140 -8.05 -4.62 2.48
CA MET A 140 -7.94 -4.37 3.92
C MET A 140 -9.30 -3.90 4.50
N PHE A 141 -9.99 -3.01 3.80
CA PHE A 141 -11.28 -2.46 4.18
C PHE A 141 -12.40 -3.05 3.33
N SER A 142 -12.89 -4.25 3.70
CA SER A 142 -13.98 -4.93 3.02
C SER A 142 -14.94 -5.58 4.00
N GLU A 143 -16.20 -5.80 3.60
CA GLU A 143 -17.25 -6.37 4.44
C GLU A 143 -16.88 -7.76 4.99
N LYS A 144 -16.21 -8.59 4.19
CA LYS A 144 -15.71 -9.90 4.62
C LYS A 144 -14.80 -9.82 5.85
N ASN A 145 -14.11 -8.69 6.02
CA ASN A 145 -13.13 -8.47 7.07
C ASN A 145 -13.70 -7.71 8.26
N ARG A 146 -15.01 -7.45 8.33
CA ARG A 146 -15.65 -6.65 9.39
C ARG A 146 -15.24 -7.11 10.81
N GLY A 147 -15.21 -8.41 11.07
CA GLY A 147 -14.79 -8.94 12.36
C GLY A 147 -13.34 -8.56 12.71
N ILE A 148 -12.42 -8.77 11.77
CA ILE A 148 -11.00 -8.40 11.91
C ILE A 148 -10.85 -6.89 12.06
N LEU A 149 -11.60 -6.11 11.27
CA LEU A 149 -11.58 -4.64 11.34
C LEU A 149 -12.07 -4.12 12.69
N ASN A 150 -13.12 -4.72 13.25
CA ASN A 150 -13.62 -4.35 14.57
C ASN A 150 -12.55 -4.59 15.64
N GLU A 151 -11.88 -5.75 15.62
CA GLU A 151 -10.77 -6.02 16.55
C GLU A 151 -9.59 -5.06 16.33
N PHE A 152 -9.20 -4.84 15.07
CA PHE A 152 -8.11 -3.93 14.72
C PHE A 152 -8.41 -2.47 15.08
N ASN A 153 -9.69 -2.12 15.06
CA ASN A 153 -10.15 -0.75 15.33
C ASN A 153 -10.32 -0.45 16.81
N LYS A 154 -10.25 -1.45 17.69
CA LYS A 154 -10.26 -1.17 19.13
C LYS A 154 -9.14 -0.20 19.46
N SER A 155 -9.50 1.10 19.44
CA SER A 155 -8.55 2.23 19.47
C SER A 155 -7.95 2.49 20.86
N THR A 156 -8.09 1.55 21.78
CA THR A 156 -7.70 1.74 23.19
C THR A 156 -6.27 2.24 23.38
N GLY A 157 -5.31 1.71 22.63
CA GLY A 157 -3.92 2.16 22.68
C GLY A 157 -3.74 3.60 22.20
N PHE A 158 -4.31 3.92 21.04
CA PHE A 158 -4.24 5.25 20.44
C PHE A 158 -4.94 6.29 21.31
N LEU A 159 -6.21 6.07 21.66
CA LEU A 159 -7.02 7.00 22.46
C LEU A 159 -6.43 7.21 23.85
N THR A 160 -5.89 6.14 24.48
CA THR A 160 -5.22 6.24 25.78
C THR A 160 -4.00 7.18 25.75
N GLN A 161 -3.24 7.17 24.66
CA GLN A 161 -2.11 8.07 24.51
C GLN A 161 -2.54 9.47 24.05
N LEU A 162 -3.51 9.57 23.12
CA LEU A 162 -4.06 10.84 22.64
C LEU A 162 -4.55 11.73 23.78
N LYS A 163 -5.19 11.14 24.81
CA LYS A 163 -5.64 11.85 26.01
C LYS A 163 -4.50 12.54 26.76
N LYS A 164 -3.27 12.07 26.61
CA LYS A 164 -2.08 12.61 27.30
C LYS A 164 -1.31 13.62 26.45
N TRP A 165 -1.64 13.74 25.15
CA TRP A 165 -0.92 14.64 24.25
C TRP A 165 -1.37 16.10 24.46
N PRO A 166 -0.44 17.06 24.35
CA PRO A 166 -0.78 18.47 24.53
C PRO A 166 -1.79 18.94 23.48
N ASN A 167 -2.77 19.73 23.89
CA ASN A 167 -3.79 20.34 23.04
C ASN A 167 -4.63 19.36 22.22
N CYS A 168 -4.77 18.10 22.67
CA CYS A 168 -5.52 17.06 21.96
C CYS A 168 -6.84 16.66 22.62
N SER A 169 -7.29 17.36 23.67
CA SER A 169 -8.56 17.06 24.37
C SER A 169 -9.77 17.07 23.43
N ALA A 170 -9.89 18.10 22.58
CA ALA A 170 -10.98 18.18 21.60
C ALA A 170 -10.97 17.01 20.59
N TYR A 171 -9.79 16.58 20.13
CA TYR A 171 -9.66 15.41 19.27
C TYR A 171 -10.00 14.13 20.01
N TYR A 172 -9.60 14.02 21.29
CA TYR A 172 -9.98 12.87 22.10
C TYR A 172 -11.52 12.77 22.23
N GLU A 173 -12.20 13.85 22.59
CA GLU A 173 -13.65 13.89 22.70
C GLU A 173 -14.34 13.55 21.38
N LYS A 174 -13.83 14.10 20.26
CA LYS A 174 -14.36 13.84 18.92
C LYS A 174 -14.21 12.36 18.49
N LEU A 175 -13.13 11.70 18.91
CA LEU A 175 -12.77 10.34 18.49
C LEU A 175 -13.16 9.25 19.49
N ALA A 176 -13.40 9.58 20.77
CA ALA A 176 -13.59 8.60 21.85
C ALA A 176 -14.77 7.64 21.62
N ASP A 177 -15.87 8.13 21.03
CA ASP A 177 -17.09 7.35 20.80
C ASP A 177 -17.24 6.93 19.33
N SER A 178 -16.15 6.93 18.57
CA SER A 178 -16.21 6.69 17.12
C SER A 178 -16.14 5.21 16.72
N ASP A 179 -15.71 4.34 17.61
CA ASP A 179 -15.42 2.93 17.28
C ASP A 179 -16.60 2.17 16.68
N GLU A 180 -17.84 2.41 17.15
CA GLU A 180 -19.04 1.75 16.63
C GLU A 180 -19.38 2.16 15.18
N TYR A 181 -19.16 3.42 14.84
CA TYR A 181 -19.51 3.97 13.52
C TYR A 181 -18.38 3.83 12.52
N LEU A 182 -17.14 3.85 12.99
CA LEU A 182 -15.96 3.99 12.16
C LEU A 182 -15.82 2.85 11.16
N VAL A 183 -15.96 1.61 11.59
CA VAL A 183 -15.84 0.44 10.68
C VAL A 183 -16.99 0.43 9.69
N SER A 184 -18.23 0.69 10.11
CA SER A 184 -19.39 0.70 9.22
C SER A 184 -19.27 1.81 8.17
N ARG A 185 -18.85 3.01 8.57
CA ARG A 185 -18.63 4.13 7.65
C ARG A 185 -17.48 3.86 6.70
N LEU A 186 -16.35 3.36 7.23
CA LEU A 186 -15.19 2.98 6.40
C LEU A 186 -15.59 1.98 5.31
N LEU A 187 -16.34 0.94 5.67
CA LEU A 187 -16.82 -0.06 4.72
C LEU A 187 -17.76 0.52 3.67
N GLN A 188 -18.62 1.48 4.06
CA GLN A 188 -19.48 2.19 3.13
C GLN A 188 -18.67 3.04 2.14
N ASP A 189 -17.70 3.82 2.63
CA ASP A 189 -16.85 4.69 1.82
C ASP A 189 -15.98 3.88 0.84
N GLN A 190 -15.66 2.63 1.19
CA GLN A 190 -14.84 1.72 0.39
C GLN A 190 -15.63 0.93 -0.66
N ARG A 191 -16.95 1.12 -0.78
CA ARG A 191 -17.74 0.51 -1.86
C ARG A 191 -17.36 1.12 -3.20
N VAL A 192 -17.16 0.25 -4.19
CA VAL A 192 -16.86 0.70 -5.56
C VAL A 192 -18.07 1.44 -6.13
N ASN A 193 -17.87 2.68 -6.54
CA ASN A 193 -18.84 3.43 -7.32
C ASN A 193 -18.40 3.43 -8.78
N THR A 194 -19.13 2.73 -9.63
CA THR A 194 -18.80 2.60 -11.08
C THR A 194 -18.93 3.90 -11.86
N GLY A 195 -19.62 4.90 -11.30
CA GLY A 195 -19.71 6.25 -11.86
C GLY A 195 -18.48 7.12 -11.58
N GLU A 196 -17.56 6.66 -10.73
CA GLU A 196 -16.32 7.36 -10.37
C GLU A 196 -15.12 6.72 -11.08
N PHE A 197 -14.00 7.44 -11.09
CA PHE A 197 -12.74 6.90 -11.60
C PHE A 197 -12.18 5.90 -10.58
N ASN A 198 -12.06 4.63 -10.97
CA ASN A 198 -11.54 3.54 -10.15
C ASN A 198 -10.32 2.90 -10.80
N VAL A 199 -9.46 2.35 -9.98
CA VAL A 199 -8.18 1.74 -10.35
C VAL A 199 -7.97 0.44 -9.57
N LEU A 200 -7.06 -0.41 -10.02
CA LEU A 200 -6.52 -1.44 -9.16
C LEU A 200 -5.47 -0.79 -8.24
N ASN A 201 -5.76 -0.73 -6.94
CA ASN A 201 -4.82 -0.27 -5.95
C ASN A 201 -3.81 -1.37 -5.61
N HIS A 202 -2.59 -1.00 -5.26
CA HIS A 202 -1.62 -1.89 -4.63
C HIS A 202 -2.14 -2.40 -3.28
N GLY A 203 -2.80 -1.53 -2.53
CA GLY A 203 -3.49 -1.84 -1.29
C GLY A 203 -2.59 -1.86 -0.04
N ASP A 204 -1.28 -1.96 -0.22
CA ASP A 204 -0.27 -1.91 0.85
C ASP A 204 0.97 -1.13 0.40
N CYS A 205 0.73 0.08 -0.16
CA CYS A 205 1.76 0.89 -0.80
C CYS A 205 2.55 1.71 0.24
N TRP A 206 3.53 1.09 0.89
CA TRP A 206 4.44 1.75 1.83
C TRP A 206 5.92 1.46 1.53
N SER A 207 6.81 2.18 2.17
CA SER A 207 8.24 2.19 1.85
C SER A 207 8.93 0.81 1.88
N ASN A 208 8.42 -0.16 2.69
CA ASN A 208 9.00 -1.52 2.70
C ASN A 208 8.57 -2.34 1.47
N ASN A 209 7.45 -2.00 0.84
CA ASN A 209 6.96 -2.66 -0.37
C ASN A 209 7.44 -1.94 -1.65
N ILE A 210 8.42 -1.04 -1.50
CA ILE A 210 9.02 -0.28 -2.59
C ILE A 210 10.52 -0.53 -2.59
N MET A 211 11.04 -1.02 -3.70
CA MET A 211 12.45 -1.35 -3.89
C MET A 211 13.06 -0.34 -4.87
N PHE A 212 14.10 0.37 -4.44
CA PHE A 212 14.81 1.38 -5.24
C PHE A 212 16.16 0.86 -5.71
N GLN A 213 16.50 1.15 -6.95
CA GLN A 213 17.84 1.03 -7.50
C GLN A 213 18.43 2.42 -7.69
N TYR A 214 19.68 2.61 -7.26
CA TYR A 214 20.38 3.89 -7.38
C TYR A 214 21.55 3.76 -8.35
N ASP A 215 21.89 4.88 -8.97
CA ASP A 215 23.12 5.00 -9.75
C ASP A 215 24.36 5.21 -8.84
N ALA A 216 25.52 5.37 -9.46
CA ALA A 216 26.79 5.59 -8.74
C ALA A 216 26.85 6.93 -7.98
N PHE A 217 25.95 7.87 -8.29
CA PHE A 217 25.82 9.18 -7.63
C PHE A 217 24.71 9.20 -6.57
N GLY A 218 24.06 8.07 -6.30
CA GLY A 218 22.97 7.96 -5.35
C GLY A 218 21.62 8.46 -5.85
N LYS A 219 21.48 8.76 -7.14
CA LYS A 219 20.18 9.12 -7.75
C LYS A 219 19.36 7.88 -8.04
N ILE A 220 18.05 8.00 -7.90
CA ILE A 220 17.12 6.91 -8.22
C ILE A 220 17.17 6.63 -9.72
N LYS A 221 17.61 5.42 -10.06
CA LYS A 221 17.67 4.92 -11.43
C LYS A 221 16.38 4.22 -11.81
N ASP A 222 15.84 3.41 -10.90
CA ASP A 222 14.61 2.65 -11.08
C ASP A 222 13.96 2.33 -9.72
N MET A 223 12.67 1.98 -9.75
CA MET A 223 11.93 1.48 -8.61
C MET A 223 10.90 0.44 -9.02
N LEU A 224 10.67 -0.52 -8.14
CA LEU A 224 9.70 -1.60 -8.32
C LEU A 224 8.84 -1.77 -7.08
N PHE A 225 7.59 -2.15 -7.27
CA PHE A 225 6.70 -2.58 -6.21
C PHE A 225 6.88 -4.08 -5.92
N VAL A 226 6.67 -4.46 -4.67
CA VAL A 226 6.60 -5.85 -4.20
C VAL A 226 5.41 -6.00 -3.25
N ASP A 227 4.96 -7.23 -3.03
CA ASP A 227 3.87 -7.55 -2.10
C ASP A 227 2.50 -6.97 -2.49
N PHE A 228 1.93 -7.48 -3.57
CA PHE A 228 0.60 -7.09 -4.05
C PHE A 228 -0.56 -7.83 -3.36
N ALA A 229 -0.30 -8.43 -2.21
CA ALA A 229 -1.24 -9.29 -1.49
C ALA A 229 -2.58 -8.63 -1.13
N LEU A 230 -2.58 -7.31 -0.91
CA LEU A 230 -3.77 -6.53 -0.54
C LEU A 230 -4.39 -5.76 -1.71
N GLY A 231 -4.02 -6.10 -2.95
CA GLY A 231 -4.55 -5.47 -4.15
C GLY A 231 -6.08 -5.44 -4.15
N LYS A 232 -6.67 -4.25 -4.43
CA LYS A 232 -8.13 -4.03 -4.45
C LYS A 232 -8.52 -3.05 -5.54
N TYR A 233 -9.59 -3.37 -6.29
CA TYR A 233 -10.18 -2.42 -7.22
C TYR A 233 -11.03 -1.39 -6.47
N GLY A 234 -10.89 -0.11 -6.80
CA GLY A 234 -11.64 0.98 -6.17
C GLY A 234 -10.97 2.35 -6.33
N SER A 235 -11.32 3.27 -5.44
CA SER A 235 -10.83 4.66 -5.47
C SER A 235 -9.30 4.75 -5.41
N PRO A 236 -8.64 5.58 -6.25
CA PRO A 236 -7.19 5.81 -6.17
C PRO A 236 -6.77 6.51 -4.87
N ALA A 237 -7.71 7.09 -4.13
CA ALA A 237 -7.45 7.73 -2.85
C ALA A 237 -6.83 6.77 -1.82
N ASN A 238 -7.10 5.46 -1.95
CA ASN A 238 -6.58 4.46 -1.02
C ASN A 238 -5.05 4.38 -1.07
N ASP A 239 -4.48 4.16 -2.25
CA ASP A 239 -3.02 4.13 -2.41
C ASP A 239 -2.37 5.50 -2.14
N LEU A 240 -3.02 6.58 -2.55
CA LEU A 240 -2.50 7.94 -2.33
C LEU A 240 -2.38 8.26 -0.84
N TYR A 241 -3.43 8.01 -0.04
CA TYR A 241 -3.35 8.20 1.39
C TYR A 241 -2.38 7.23 2.05
N TYR A 242 -2.46 5.95 1.65
CA TYR A 242 -1.58 4.93 2.21
C TYR A 242 -0.11 5.32 2.01
N PHE A 243 0.28 5.62 0.78
CA PHE A 243 1.65 5.97 0.44
C PHE A 243 2.11 7.29 1.09
N ILE A 244 1.37 8.37 0.90
CA ILE A 244 1.81 9.70 1.36
C ILE A 244 1.86 9.75 2.90
N LEU A 245 0.83 9.26 3.59
CA LEU A 245 0.77 9.37 5.04
C LEU A 245 1.69 8.40 5.77
N SER A 246 1.94 7.20 5.22
CA SER A 246 2.83 6.23 5.86
C SER A 246 4.31 6.45 5.53
N SER A 247 4.64 6.88 4.32
CA SER A 247 6.00 6.74 3.78
C SER A 247 6.74 8.05 3.56
N CYS A 248 6.03 9.16 3.34
CA CYS A 248 6.66 10.46 3.11
C CYS A 248 7.36 10.98 4.38
N SER A 249 8.48 11.66 4.23
CA SER A 249 9.16 12.32 5.34
C SER A 249 8.27 13.38 6.00
N ALA A 250 8.41 13.56 7.31
CA ALA A 250 7.47 14.32 8.14
C ALA A 250 7.42 15.82 7.76
N ASP A 251 8.52 16.38 7.27
CA ASP A 251 8.67 17.80 6.92
C ASP A 251 7.90 18.21 5.65
N ILE A 252 7.79 17.30 4.67
CA ILE A 252 7.10 17.57 3.41
C ILE A 252 5.72 16.90 3.31
N LYS A 253 5.42 15.91 4.13
CA LYS A 253 4.20 15.10 4.08
C LYS A 253 2.92 15.92 3.93
N LEU A 254 2.70 16.87 4.80
CA LEU A 254 1.49 17.70 4.82
C LEU A 254 1.65 19.00 4.03
N THR A 255 2.83 19.61 4.08
CA THR A 255 3.12 20.87 3.40
C THR A 255 3.13 20.73 1.87
N LYS A 256 3.44 19.53 1.36
CA LYS A 256 3.45 19.22 -0.07
C LYS A 256 2.32 18.29 -0.50
N PHE A 257 1.36 17.97 0.37
CA PHE A 257 0.30 17.01 0.05
C PHE A 257 -0.43 17.36 -1.25
N ASP A 258 -0.96 18.56 -1.38
CA ASP A 258 -1.71 18.98 -2.57
C ASP A 258 -0.81 19.07 -3.83
N TYR A 259 0.46 19.39 -3.67
CA TYR A 259 1.45 19.30 -4.73
C TYR A 259 1.64 17.85 -5.19
N PHE A 260 1.74 16.89 -4.29
CA PHE A 260 1.85 15.47 -4.63
C PHE A 260 0.63 14.94 -5.37
N ILE A 261 -0.57 15.36 -4.95
CA ILE A 261 -1.81 14.99 -5.65
C ILE A 261 -1.84 15.56 -7.06
N ARG A 262 -1.43 16.83 -7.24
CA ARG A 262 -1.34 17.44 -8.56
C ARG A 262 -0.27 16.79 -9.44
N PHE A 263 0.87 16.42 -8.88
CA PHE A 263 1.94 15.71 -9.57
C PHE A 263 1.47 14.33 -10.05
N TYR A 264 0.89 13.53 -9.16
CA TYR A 264 0.27 12.26 -9.49
C TYR A 264 -0.77 12.41 -10.61
N TYR A 265 -1.69 13.36 -10.48
CA TYR A 265 -2.74 13.61 -11.47
C TYR A 265 -2.18 13.94 -12.85
N GLY A 266 -1.15 14.75 -12.94
CA GLY A 266 -0.50 15.08 -14.21
C GLY A 266 -0.02 13.82 -14.95
N HIS A 267 0.72 12.96 -14.24
CA HIS A 267 1.21 11.70 -14.79
C HIS A 267 0.08 10.68 -15.05
N LEU A 268 -0.96 10.66 -14.22
CA LEU A 268 -2.14 9.83 -14.46
C LEU A 268 -2.79 10.17 -15.82
N VAL A 269 -3.08 11.45 -16.03
CA VAL A 269 -3.74 11.91 -17.27
C VAL A 269 -2.84 11.70 -18.50
N GLU A 270 -1.53 11.94 -18.37
CA GLU A 270 -0.55 11.67 -19.42
C GLU A 270 -0.59 10.19 -19.85
N ASN A 271 -0.57 9.26 -18.89
CA ASN A 271 -0.57 7.84 -19.19
C ASN A 271 -1.96 7.34 -19.66
N LEU A 272 -3.06 7.87 -19.15
CA LEU A 272 -4.41 7.56 -19.67
C LEU A 272 -4.54 7.96 -21.14
N LYS A 273 -3.99 9.12 -21.53
CA LYS A 273 -3.96 9.56 -22.94
C LYS A 273 -3.09 8.65 -23.80
N LEU A 274 -1.89 8.31 -23.32
CA LEU A 274 -0.97 7.40 -24.02
C LEU A 274 -1.62 6.05 -24.29
N LEU A 275 -2.33 5.50 -23.29
CA LEU A 275 -3.02 4.22 -23.35
C LEU A 275 -4.39 4.27 -24.03
N GLN A 276 -4.80 5.43 -24.55
CA GLN A 276 -6.08 5.64 -25.24
C GLN A 276 -7.30 5.23 -24.39
N TYR A 277 -7.31 5.66 -23.12
CA TYR A 277 -8.42 5.36 -22.19
C TYR A 277 -9.78 5.77 -22.82
N ALA A 278 -10.73 4.83 -22.85
CA ALA A 278 -11.97 4.98 -23.64
C ALA A 278 -13.02 5.89 -22.99
N ARG A 279 -12.94 6.12 -21.66
CA ARG A 279 -13.88 7.00 -20.96
C ARG A 279 -13.36 8.42 -20.85
N PRO A 280 -14.21 9.40 -20.44
CA PRO A 280 -13.76 10.74 -20.13
C PRO A 280 -12.63 10.73 -19.09
N LEU A 281 -11.58 11.49 -19.36
CA LEU A 281 -10.46 11.61 -18.44
C LEU A 281 -10.91 12.21 -17.10
N PRO A 282 -10.46 11.69 -15.96
CA PRO A 282 -10.77 12.30 -14.67
C PRO A 282 -10.20 13.72 -14.62
N LYS A 283 -10.94 14.64 -14.00
CA LYS A 283 -10.44 15.98 -13.69
C LYS A 283 -9.75 15.98 -12.33
N LEU A 284 -8.86 16.94 -12.08
CA LEU A 284 -8.17 17.07 -10.78
C LEU A 284 -9.18 17.15 -9.63
N ILE A 285 -10.30 17.85 -9.82
CA ILE A 285 -11.36 17.94 -8.81
C ILE A 285 -11.98 16.58 -8.47
N ASN A 286 -12.04 15.64 -9.43
CA ASN A 286 -12.51 14.29 -9.16
C ASN A 286 -11.55 13.52 -8.23
N ILE A 287 -10.23 13.73 -8.39
CA ILE A 287 -9.23 13.12 -7.49
C ILE A 287 -9.33 13.73 -6.08
N HIS A 288 -9.47 15.06 -5.97
CA HIS A 288 -9.70 15.71 -4.66
C HIS A 288 -11.04 15.26 -4.03
N GLY A 289 -12.10 15.13 -4.81
CA GLY A 289 -13.38 14.59 -4.35
C GLY A 289 -13.27 13.16 -3.84
N ALA A 290 -12.50 12.30 -4.54
CA ALA A 290 -12.22 10.94 -4.11
C ALA A 290 -11.44 10.91 -2.78
N LEU A 291 -10.45 11.80 -2.60
CA LEU A 291 -9.72 11.94 -1.33
C LEU A 291 -10.66 12.37 -0.20
N LEU A 292 -11.49 13.39 -0.40
CA LEU A 292 -12.45 13.85 0.63
C LEU A 292 -13.42 12.73 1.02
N LYS A 293 -13.99 12.03 0.04
CA LYS A 293 -14.91 10.91 0.27
C LYS A 293 -14.27 9.76 1.06
N ASN A 294 -13.00 9.48 0.80
CA ASN A 294 -12.24 8.41 1.47
C ASN A 294 -11.40 8.92 2.66
N GLY A 295 -11.77 10.06 3.26
CA GLY A 295 -11.00 10.70 4.33
C GLY A 295 -10.79 9.83 5.56
N LEU A 296 -11.76 8.95 5.85
CA LEU A 296 -11.65 8.00 6.95
C LEU A 296 -10.48 7.01 6.77
N ALA A 297 -10.16 6.65 5.52
CA ALA A 297 -8.95 5.85 5.24
C ALA A 297 -7.68 6.62 5.64
N ALA A 298 -7.63 7.94 5.44
CA ALA A 298 -6.50 8.76 5.89
C ALA A 298 -6.31 8.69 7.41
N TYR A 299 -7.41 8.81 8.18
CA TYR A 299 -7.37 8.65 9.64
C TYR A 299 -6.88 7.25 10.04
N MET A 300 -7.40 6.19 9.41
CA MET A 300 -7.00 4.82 9.69
C MET A 300 -5.50 4.60 9.42
N ILE A 301 -5.00 5.12 8.32
CA ILE A 301 -3.57 5.02 8.00
C ILE A 301 -2.72 5.80 9.00
N ALA A 302 -3.10 7.02 9.35
CA ALA A 302 -2.37 7.83 10.30
C ALA A 302 -2.39 7.23 11.72
N SER A 303 -3.54 6.68 12.16
CA SER A 303 -3.70 6.15 13.52
C SER A 303 -3.26 4.69 13.69
N LYS A 304 -3.30 3.86 12.63
CA LYS A 304 -3.02 2.42 12.72
C LYS A 304 -1.75 2.00 11.97
N VAL A 305 -1.51 2.53 10.77
CA VAL A 305 -0.37 2.10 9.94
C VAL A 305 0.90 2.89 10.26
N LEU A 306 0.82 4.22 10.29
CA LEU A 306 1.98 5.08 10.52
C LEU A 306 2.75 4.75 11.80
N PRO A 307 2.14 4.48 12.96
CA PRO A 307 2.88 4.18 14.17
C PRO A 307 3.70 2.87 14.04
N ALA A 308 3.19 1.88 13.31
CA ALA A 308 3.94 0.65 13.01
C ALA A 308 5.08 0.91 12.01
N VAL A 309 4.86 1.76 11.01
CA VAL A 309 5.86 2.11 10.00
C VAL A 309 7.09 2.77 10.61
N ILE A 310 6.91 3.67 11.58
CA ILE A 310 8.01 4.42 12.20
C ILE A 310 8.54 3.82 13.50
N LEU A 311 8.01 2.65 13.91
CA LEU A 311 8.53 1.92 15.05
C LEU A 311 9.89 1.30 14.72
N ASP A 312 10.87 1.45 15.61
CA ASP A 312 12.15 0.77 15.46
C ASP A 312 11.95 -0.75 15.50
N LYS A 313 12.76 -1.49 14.75
CA LYS A 313 12.71 -2.97 14.76
C LYS A 313 13.14 -3.48 16.13
N SER A 314 12.32 -4.32 16.73
CA SER A 314 12.63 -5.09 17.93
C SER A 314 12.20 -6.54 17.74
N GLU A 315 12.66 -7.44 18.61
CA GLU A 315 12.21 -8.85 18.59
C GLU A 315 10.71 -8.99 18.86
N GLU A 316 10.12 -8.02 19.56
CA GLU A 316 8.68 -7.94 19.82
C GLU A 316 7.87 -7.38 18.63
N SER A 317 8.53 -6.91 17.57
CA SER A 317 7.86 -6.29 16.39
C SER A 317 7.33 -7.36 15.45
N ASN A 318 6.21 -8.01 15.82
CA ASN A 318 5.51 -9.01 15.04
C ASN A 318 3.99 -8.72 14.99
N LEU A 319 3.28 -9.38 14.06
CA LEU A 319 1.85 -9.14 13.85
C LEU A 319 1.00 -9.52 15.06
N GLU A 320 1.35 -10.58 15.79
CA GLU A 320 0.64 -11.02 16.99
C GLU A 320 0.68 -9.94 18.09
N ASN A 321 1.88 -9.38 18.36
CA ASN A 321 2.01 -8.28 19.29
C ASN A 321 1.33 -7.00 18.82
N TYR A 322 1.25 -6.78 17.50
CA TYR A 322 0.55 -5.64 16.92
C TYR A 322 -0.97 -5.72 17.17
N THR A 323 -1.56 -6.90 17.06
CA THR A 323 -2.99 -7.11 17.32
C THR A 323 -3.33 -7.20 18.81
N ASN A 324 -2.35 -7.49 19.66
CA ASN A 324 -2.52 -7.50 21.12
C ASN A 324 -2.45 -6.08 21.71
N HIS A 325 -3.59 -5.45 21.93
CA HIS A 325 -3.72 -4.08 22.43
C HIS A 325 -3.04 -3.79 23.78
N LYS A 326 -2.69 -4.82 24.56
CA LYS A 326 -1.96 -4.72 25.84
C LYS A 326 -0.46 -4.97 25.70
N SER A 327 0.03 -5.25 24.48
CA SER A 327 1.44 -5.53 24.25
C SER A 327 2.31 -4.29 24.49
N LYS A 328 3.54 -4.49 24.90
CA LYS A 328 4.56 -3.43 24.99
C LYS A 328 4.78 -2.76 23.65
N MET A 329 4.66 -3.52 22.56
CA MET A 329 4.78 -2.99 21.20
C MET A 329 3.74 -1.92 20.92
N VAL A 330 2.45 -2.16 21.22
CA VAL A 330 1.37 -1.18 21.02
C VAL A 330 1.60 0.08 21.85
N TYR A 331 2.03 -0.08 23.11
CA TYR A 331 2.40 1.07 23.92
C TYR A 331 3.56 1.87 23.30
N SER A 332 4.63 1.19 22.88
CA SER A 332 5.80 1.81 22.24
C SER A 332 5.45 2.55 20.93
N MET A 333 4.54 2.00 20.14
CA MET A 333 4.06 2.63 18.89
C MET A 333 3.44 4.00 19.16
N TYR A 334 2.48 4.07 20.08
CA TYR A 334 1.71 5.29 20.35
C TYR A 334 2.38 6.28 21.28
N SER A 335 3.39 5.86 22.05
CA SER A 335 4.24 6.73 22.86
C SER A 335 5.52 7.19 22.15
N ASN A 336 5.79 6.72 20.94
CA ASN A 336 6.96 7.10 20.16
C ASN A 336 6.96 8.62 19.88
N PRO A 337 7.99 9.38 20.32
CA PRO A 337 8.01 10.84 20.15
C PRO A 337 7.92 11.29 18.70
N LYS A 338 8.48 10.52 17.74
CA LYS A 338 8.39 10.80 16.31
C LYS A 338 6.95 10.67 15.81
N TYR A 339 6.22 9.68 16.31
CA TYR A 339 4.81 9.49 15.99
C TYR A 339 3.96 10.61 16.57
N VAL A 340 4.11 10.90 17.85
CA VAL A 340 3.38 11.96 18.54
C VAL A 340 3.56 13.30 17.80
N LYS A 341 4.81 13.67 17.49
CA LYS A 341 5.11 14.89 16.74
C LYS A 341 4.41 14.94 15.37
N GLN A 342 4.33 13.85 14.65
CA GLN A 342 3.61 13.80 13.37
C GLN A 342 2.11 13.93 13.57
N MET A 343 1.52 13.22 14.55
CA MET A 343 0.08 13.25 14.79
C MET A 343 -0.42 14.61 15.27
N LEU A 344 0.38 15.37 16.04
CA LEU A 344 0.07 16.76 16.42
C LEU A 344 -0.09 17.69 15.22
N ASN A 345 0.46 17.34 14.04
CA ASN A 345 0.24 18.06 12.80
C ASN A 345 -0.84 17.39 11.92
N ILE A 346 -0.93 16.06 11.93
CA ILE A 346 -1.88 15.32 11.09
C ILE A 346 -3.32 15.52 11.58
N LEU A 347 -3.57 15.51 12.89
CA LEU A 347 -4.92 15.69 13.43
C LEU A 347 -5.54 17.04 13.00
N PRO A 348 -4.89 18.19 13.21
CA PRO A 348 -5.41 19.46 12.69
C PRO A 348 -5.56 19.48 11.17
N TRP A 349 -4.65 18.82 10.44
CA TRP A 349 -4.71 18.74 8.98
C TRP A 349 -5.93 17.94 8.49
N LEU A 350 -6.27 16.84 9.17
CA LEU A 350 -7.48 16.05 8.90
C LEU A 350 -8.74 16.84 9.26
N ASP A 351 -8.75 17.47 10.44
CA ASP A 351 -9.89 18.23 10.97
C ASP A 351 -10.25 19.42 10.07
N ASN A 352 -9.25 20.23 9.68
CA ASN A 352 -9.43 21.35 8.76
C ASN A 352 -9.98 20.97 7.37
N ARG A 353 -9.97 19.69 7.01
CA ARG A 353 -10.54 19.15 5.78
C ARG A 353 -11.88 18.46 5.99
N GLY A 354 -12.43 18.50 7.21
CA GLY A 354 -13.65 17.78 7.59
C GLY A 354 -13.49 16.26 7.58
N LEU A 355 -12.26 15.75 7.56
CA LEU A 355 -11.99 14.31 7.48
C LEU A 355 -12.13 13.59 8.84
N LEU A 356 -12.46 14.33 9.88
CA LEU A 356 -12.82 13.79 11.19
C LEU A 356 -14.32 13.97 11.52
N ASP A 357 -15.13 14.46 10.57
CA ASP A 357 -16.57 14.74 10.74
C ASP A 357 -17.42 13.59 10.19
N TRP A 358 -17.25 12.39 10.72
CA TRP A 358 -18.00 11.22 10.26
C TRP A 358 -19.20 10.82 11.14
N LYS A 359 -19.48 11.57 12.18
CA LYS A 359 -20.69 11.44 13.02
C LYS A 359 -21.88 12.14 12.42
#